data_1f7c77e52ca38a69dddb79c37dbb2562
#
_entry.id   1f7c77e52ca38a69dddb79c37dbb2562
#
_cell.length_a   1.000
_cell.length_b   1.000
_cell.length_c   1.000
_cell.angle_alpha   90.00
_cell.angle_beta   90.00
_cell.angle_gamma   90.00
#
_symmetry.space_group_name_H-M   'P 1'
#
loop_
_entity.id
_entity.type
_entity.pdbx_description
1 polymer ?
#
loop_
_entity_poly.entity_id
_entity_poly.type
_entity_poly.pdbx_seq_one_letter_code
_entity_poly.pdbx_strand_id
1 'polypeptide(L)'
;MIITAAGTATVDTRATGTQAADAAPAASSVVLAGRAARDCLDQTGLSPSAVGVLVNVGVYRESNTFEPALAALVQKEVGISLDYLVDPAAGFSFDLMNGACGVLNAVQVGQALLDTGSTERLLVTAADVHPGGDARRDPDYPYADLAGALLLERSADPDAGFGPVRHYTADGPGDTEGYLDTAGMGAEGRTMITVRRSPDHDRRRAELAATAIADYASAYGLDLDRTLVIGPGTETDALPPGETGEPHTAAPVLGYLHALAAGLPEDCDQLLFVTAGAGPSAACASYRPEGR
;
A
#
# COMPACT_ATOMS: atom_id res chain seq x y z
N MET A 1 13.85 -1.90 11.80
CA MET A 1 13.34 -2.45 10.50
C MET A 1 13.41 -1.37 9.44
N ILE A 2 14.08 -1.66 8.31
CA ILE A 2 14.33 -0.71 7.22
C ILE A 2 13.57 -1.11 5.95
N ILE A 3 13.39 -0.13 5.06
CA ILE A 3 12.95 -0.34 3.69
C ILE A 3 14.20 -0.60 2.83
N THR A 4 14.35 -1.83 2.35
CA THR A 4 15.49 -2.23 1.51
C THR A 4 15.22 -1.93 0.04
N ALA A 5 13.97 -2.06 -0.40
CA ALA A 5 13.52 -1.66 -1.72
C ALA A 5 12.04 -1.23 -1.71
N ALA A 6 11.68 -0.40 -2.67
CA ALA A 6 10.31 0.00 -2.92
C ALA A 6 10.02 -0.04 -4.43
N GLY A 7 8.85 -0.53 -4.81
CA GLY A 7 8.45 -0.67 -6.20
C GLY A 7 7.01 -0.22 -6.43
N THR A 8 6.69 0.14 -7.68
CA THR A 8 5.33 0.52 -8.08
C THR A 8 4.93 -0.11 -9.41
N ALA A 9 3.65 -0.24 -9.63
CA ALA A 9 3.10 -0.66 -10.91
C ALA A 9 1.77 0.04 -11.20
N THR A 10 1.56 0.38 -12.46
CA THR A 10 0.32 0.95 -12.98
C THR A 10 -0.19 0.11 -14.15
N VAL A 11 -1.41 0.40 -14.57
CA VAL A 11 -1.96 -0.21 -15.78
C VAL A 11 -1.22 0.33 -17.00
N ASP A 12 -0.70 -0.56 -17.85
CA ASP A 12 -0.01 -0.20 -19.09
C ASP A 12 -1.03 0.37 -20.12
N THR A 13 -1.25 1.66 -20.10
CA THR A 13 -2.10 2.35 -21.10
C THR A 13 -1.46 2.41 -22.49
N ARG A 14 -0.18 2.04 -22.62
CA ARG A 14 0.54 2.03 -23.91
C ARG A 14 0.32 0.80 -24.77
N ALA A 15 -0.32 -0.23 -24.24
CA ALA A 15 -0.63 -1.47 -25.00
C ALA A 15 -1.81 -1.33 -25.97
N THR A 16 -2.45 -0.17 -26.09
CA THR A 16 -3.60 0.09 -26.97
C THR A 16 -3.23 0.48 -28.42
N GLY A 17 -1.97 0.25 -28.82
CA GLY A 17 -1.50 0.42 -30.20
C GLY A 17 -1.70 -0.85 -31.03
N THR A 18 -2.79 -0.89 -31.82
CA THR A 18 -2.98 -1.77 -33.01
C THR A 18 -2.92 -3.29 -32.83
N GLN A 19 -3.80 -3.87 -32.02
CA GLN A 19 -4.42 -5.17 -32.34
C GLN A 19 -5.81 -5.26 -31.68
N ALA A 20 -6.81 -4.90 -32.43
CA ALA A 20 -8.21 -5.13 -32.09
C ALA A 20 -8.53 -6.61 -32.31
N ALA A 21 -8.33 -7.46 -31.31
CA ALA A 21 -8.94 -8.76 -31.19
C ALA A 21 -8.88 -9.38 -29.80
N ASP A 22 -7.89 -9.01 -28.97
CA ASP A 22 -7.89 -9.39 -27.55
C ASP A 22 -7.93 -8.09 -26.73
N ALA A 23 -9.05 -7.86 -26.05
CA ALA A 23 -9.17 -6.74 -25.11
C ALA A 23 -7.96 -6.75 -24.19
N ALA A 24 -7.29 -5.60 -24.03
CA ALA A 24 -6.24 -5.46 -23.03
C ALA A 24 -6.77 -6.06 -21.73
N PRO A 25 -6.01 -6.91 -21.03
CA PRO A 25 -6.49 -7.52 -19.81
C PRO A 25 -6.91 -6.40 -18.87
N ALA A 26 -8.15 -6.47 -18.40
CA ALA A 26 -8.66 -5.55 -17.39
C ALA A 26 -7.64 -5.44 -16.26
N ALA A 27 -7.48 -4.25 -15.67
CA ALA A 27 -6.57 -4.06 -14.56
C ALA A 27 -6.77 -5.15 -13.50
N SER A 28 -5.71 -5.82 -13.10
CA SER A 28 -5.74 -6.87 -12.09
C SER A 28 -4.91 -6.48 -10.90
N SER A 29 -5.53 -6.42 -9.73
CA SER A 29 -4.87 -6.13 -8.46
C SER A 29 -3.74 -7.12 -8.16
N VAL A 30 -3.92 -8.40 -8.47
CA VAL A 30 -2.90 -9.45 -8.30
C VAL A 30 -1.70 -9.20 -9.22
N VAL A 31 -1.95 -8.90 -10.49
CA VAL A 31 -0.88 -8.66 -11.47
C VAL A 31 -0.11 -7.37 -11.14
N LEU A 32 -0.81 -6.31 -10.77
CA LEU A 32 -0.17 -5.05 -10.37
C LEU A 32 0.67 -5.23 -9.10
N ALA A 33 0.12 -5.88 -8.06
CA ALA A 33 0.85 -6.21 -6.85
C ALA A 33 2.10 -7.06 -7.16
N GLY A 34 1.96 -8.06 -8.03
CA GLY A 34 3.07 -8.91 -8.46
C GLY A 34 4.15 -8.14 -9.21
N ARG A 35 3.79 -7.18 -10.06
CA ARG A 35 4.76 -6.30 -10.76
C ARG A 35 5.52 -5.42 -9.78
N ALA A 36 4.82 -4.72 -8.88
CA ALA A 36 5.46 -3.89 -7.86
C ALA A 36 6.38 -4.71 -6.94
N ALA A 37 5.97 -5.92 -6.57
CA ALA A 37 6.77 -6.85 -5.78
C ALA A 37 8.04 -7.29 -6.52
N ARG A 38 7.93 -7.65 -7.80
CA ARG A 38 9.11 -8.01 -8.63
C ARG A 38 10.08 -6.85 -8.79
N ASP A 39 9.57 -5.62 -8.97
CA ASP A 39 10.42 -4.43 -9.01
C ASP A 39 11.28 -4.29 -7.74
N CYS A 40 10.72 -4.52 -6.55
CA CYS A 40 11.49 -4.58 -5.30
C CYS A 40 12.58 -5.66 -5.33
N LEU A 41 12.25 -6.87 -5.78
CA LEU A 41 13.19 -7.99 -5.81
C LEU A 41 14.30 -7.77 -6.83
N ASP A 42 13.98 -7.23 -8.00
CA ASP A 42 14.94 -6.91 -9.06
C ASP A 42 15.95 -5.85 -8.62
N GLN A 43 15.51 -4.82 -7.88
CA GLN A 43 16.39 -3.79 -7.31
C GLN A 43 17.43 -4.37 -6.35
N THR A 44 17.10 -5.42 -5.64
CA THR A 44 17.99 -6.06 -4.66
C THR A 44 18.71 -7.29 -5.19
N GLY A 45 18.31 -7.80 -6.35
CA GLY A 45 18.81 -9.05 -6.91
C GLY A 45 18.42 -10.30 -6.10
N LEU A 46 17.42 -10.18 -5.25
CA LEU A 46 16.94 -11.29 -4.42
C LEU A 46 16.02 -12.23 -5.20
N SER A 47 16.18 -13.52 -4.95
CA SER A 47 15.23 -14.54 -5.40
C SER A 47 13.89 -14.39 -4.63
N PRO A 48 12.73 -14.67 -5.26
CA PRO A 48 11.45 -14.71 -4.55
C PRO A 48 11.45 -15.63 -3.32
N SER A 49 12.22 -16.74 -3.35
CA SER A 49 12.37 -17.67 -2.21
C SER A 49 13.10 -17.08 -1.00
N ALA A 50 13.74 -15.92 -1.16
CA ALA A 50 14.36 -15.20 -0.04
C ALA A 50 13.34 -14.45 0.83
N VAL A 51 12.10 -14.31 0.37
CA VAL A 51 11.01 -13.67 1.13
C VAL A 51 10.29 -14.71 1.97
N GLY A 52 10.33 -14.54 3.29
CA GLY A 52 9.66 -15.47 4.20
C GLY A 52 8.19 -15.14 4.47
N VAL A 53 7.82 -13.85 4.37
CA VAL A 53 6.44 -13.40 4.61
C VAL A 53 6.02 -12.40 3.56
N LEU A 54 4.81 -12.57 3.00
CA LEU A 54 4.13 -11.60 2.18
C LEU A 54 2.87 -11.12 2.88
N VAL A 55 2.72 -9.80 3.03
CA VAL A 55 1.51 -9.15 3.56
C VAL A 55 0.87 -8.32 2.45
N ASN A 56 -0.35 -8.66 2.05
CA ASN A 56 -1.11 -7.82 1.15
C ASN A 56 -2.05 -6.91 1.94
N VAL A 57 -2.02 -5.62 1.62
CA VAL A 57 -2.88 -4.61 2.26
C VAL A 57 -3.89 -3.99 1.28
N GLY A 58 -3.86 -4.37 0.01
CA GLY A 58 -4.81 -3.92 -1.01
C GLY A 58 -6.25 -4.28 -0.66
N VAL A 59 -7.19 -3.40 -0.95
CA VAL A 59 -8.61 -3.52 -0.57
C VAL A 59 -9.48 -3.85 -1.77
N TYR A 60 -9.39 -3.06 -2.84
CA TYR A 60 -10.27 -3.17 -3.99
C TYR A 60 -9.67 -4.02 -5.09
N ARG A 61 -10.49 -4.90 -5.66
CA ARG A 61 -10.10 -5.81 -6.74
C ARG A 61 -11.11 -5.80 -7.87
N GLU A 62 -10.68 -6.13 -9.05
CA GLU A 62 -11.44 -6.14 -10.31
C GLU A 62 -12.66 -7.06 -10.30
N SER A 63 -12.67 -8.04 -9.42
CA SER A 63 -13.80 -8.94 -9.24
C SER A 63 -14.14 -9.03 -7.76
N ASN A 64 -15.40 -8.96 -7.43
CA ASN A 64 -15.88 -9.04 -6.05
C ASN A 64 -15.82 -10.48 -5.50
N THR A 65 -14.65 -11.12 -5.62
CA THR A 65 -14.41 -12.49 -5.17
C THR A 65 -13.72 -12.44 -3.82
N PHE A 66 -14.26 -13.10 -2.81
CA PHE A 66 -13.69 -13.13 -1.47
C PHE A 66 -12.61 -14.22 -1.31
N GLU A 67 -12.63 -15.23 -2.15
CA GLU A 67 -11.71 -16.37 -2.11
C GLU A 67 -11.10 -16.62 -3.50
N PRO A 68 -9.84 -17.06 -3.57
CA PRO A 68 -8.88 -17.19 -2.47
C PRO A 68 -8.39 -15.84 -1.96
N ALA A 69 -7.67 -15.84 -0.79
CA ALA A 69 -7.01 -14.66 -0.24
C ALA A 69 -6.08 -14.01 -1.28
N LEU A 70 -6.10 -12.66 -1.39
CA LEU A 70 -5.27 -11.94 -2.36
C LEU A 70 -3.79 -12.19 -2.13
N ALA A 71 -3.35 -12.19 -0.88
CA ALA A 71 -1.97 -12.48 -0.53
C ALA A 71 -1.48 -13.81 -1.12
N ALA A 72 -2.31 -14.86 -1.08
CA ALA A 72 -1.96 -16.16 -1.67
C ALA A 72 -1.85 -16.12 -3.20
N LEU A 73 -2.71 -15.33 -3.85
CA LEU A 73 -2.64 -15.12 -5.30
C LEU A 73 -1.39 -14.33 -5.69
N VAL A 74 -1.06 -13.27 -4.94
CA VAL A 74 0.16 -12.48 -5.16
C VAL A 74 1.40 -13.31 -4.87
N GLN A 75 1.41 -14.11 -3.81
CA GLN A 75 2.49 -15.05 -3.50
C GLN A 75 2.76 -15.98 -4.70
N LYS A 76 1.71 -16.54 -5.27
CA LYS A 76 1.81 -17.38 -6.48
C LYS A 76 2.30 -16.59 -7.69
N GLU A 77 1.78 -15.39 -7.91
CA GLU A 77 2.14 -14.51 -9.04
C GLU A 77 3.63 -14.14 -8.99
N VAL A 78 4.17 -13.86 -7.81
CA VAL A 78 5.58 -13.52 -7.60
C VAL A 78 6.49 -14.76 -7.60
N GLY A 79 5.98 -15.91 -7.22
CA GLY A 79 6.73 -17.16 -7.09
C GLY A 79 7.42 -17.34 -5.73
N ILE A 80 6.88 -16.74 -4.66
CA ILE A 80 7.46 -16.82 -3.32
C ILE A 80 7.21 -18.18 -2.70
N SER A 81 8.31 -18.94 -2.42
CA SER A 81 8.28 -20.21 -1.65
C SER A 81 7.13 -21.14 -2.01
N LEU A 82 6.94 -21.39 -3.33
CA LEU A 82 5.85 -22.24 -3.82
C LEU A 82 6.16 -23.74 -3.71
N ASP A 83 7.42 -24.11 -3.64
CA ASP A 83 7.86 -25.50 -3.57
C ASP A 83 8.55 -25.77 -2.23
N TYR A 84 7.75 -26.22 -1.25
CA TYR A 84 8.24 -26.55 0.10
C TYR A 84 9.19 -27.78 0.14
N LEU A 85 9.34 -28.49 -0.98
CA LEU A 85 10.33 -29.58 -1.08
C LEU A 85 11.72 -29.05 -1.48
N VAL A 86 11.76 -27.91 -2.12
CA VAL A 86 12.99 -27.29 -2.64
C VAL A 86 13.39 -26.07 -1.81
N ASP A 87 12.42 -25.28 -1.40
CA ASP A 87 12.64 -24.08 -0.61
C ASP A 87 12.98 -24.42 0.85
N PRO A 88 14.14 -23.98 1.36
CA PRO A 88 14.60 -24.36 2.71
C PRO A 88 13.75 -23.76 3.85
N ALA A 89 13.00 -22.71 3.56
CA ALA A 89 12.11 -22.06 4.51
C ALA A 89 10.71 -21.93 3.89
N ALA A 90 9.70 -22.39 4.63
CA ALA A 90 8.31 -22.19 4.23
C ALA A 90 7.96 -20.72 4.36
N GLY A 91 7.63 -20.08 3.22
CA GLY A 91 7.03 -18.76 3.21
C GLY A 91 5.52 -18.84 3.46
N PHE A 92 4.95 -17.79 4.06
CA PHE A 92 3.51 -17.67 4.18
C PHE A 92 3.04 -16.27 3.80
N SER A 93 1.75 -16.17 3.48
CA SER A 93 1.13 -14.90 3.11
C SER A 93 -0.22 -14.72 3.77
N PHE A 94 -0.60 -13.48 4.02
CA PHE A 94 -1.91 -13.13 4.55
C PHE A 94 -2.33 -11.71 4.13
N ASP A 95 -3.65 -11.49 4.12
CA ASP A 95 -4.24 -10.18 3.88
C ASP A 95 -4.40 -9.41 5.21
N LEU A 96 -4.01 -8.13 5.21
CA LEU A 96 -4.14 -7.20 6.34
C LEU A 96 -4.74 -5.88 5.85
N MET A 97 -6.03 -5.92 5.54
CA MET A 97 -6.73 -4.79 4.93
C MET A 97 -7.17 -3.77 5.99
N ASN A 98 -6.73 -2.52 5.83
CA ASN A 98 -7.18 -1.38 6.63
C ASN A 98 -7.14 -0.06 5.82
N GLY A 99 -7.59 -0.10 4.56
CA GLY A 99 -7.58 1.06 3.68
C GLY A 99 -6.21 1.74 3.63
N ALA A 100 -6.19 3.06 3.64
CA ALA A 100 -4.95 3.85 3.60
C ALA A 100 -3.98 3.54 4.74
N CYS A 101 -4.45 3.03 5.90
CA CYS A 101 -3.60 2.67 7.04
C CYS A 101 -2.94 1.29 6.91
N GLY A 102 -3.29 0.50 5.91
CA GLY A 102 -2.86 -0.89 5.74
C GLY A 102 -1.34 -1.07 5.76
N VAL A 103 -0.59 -0.22 5.04
CA VAL A 103 0.89 -0.31 5.00
C VAL A 103 1.50 -0.12 6.38
N LEU A 104 1.05 0.86 7.17
CA LEU A 104 1.59 1.06 8.52
C LEU A 104 1.16 -0.04 9.49
N ASN A 105 -0.01 -0.65 9.31
CA ASN A 105 -0.36 -1.88 10.02
C ASN A 105 0.60 -3.03 9.66
N ALA A 106 0.93 -3.20 8.37
CA ALA A 106 1.89 -4.20 7.93
C ALA A 106 3.30 -3.92 8.49
N VAL A 107 3.71 -2.64 8.60
CA VAL A 107 4.94 -2.23 9.28
C VAL A 107 4.93 -2.67 10.75
N GLN A 108 3.85 -2.43 11.47
CA GLN A 108 3.73 -2.83 12.89
C GLN A 108 3.83 -4.34 13.09
N VAL A 109 3.13 -5.12 12.27
CA VAL A 109 3.21 -6.59 12.30
C VAL A 109 4.59 -7.07 11.87
N GLY A 110 5.15 -6.46 10.83
CA GLY A 110 6.48 -6.76 10.30
C GLY A 110 7.59 -6.55 11.33
N GLN A 111 7.52 -5.48 12.12
CA GLN A 111 8.46 -5.25 13.22
C GLN A 111 8.48 -6.46 14.18
N ALA A 112 7.31 -6.93 14.61
CA ALA A 112 7.23 -8.08 15.52
C ALA A 112 7.78 -9.38 14.88
N LEU A 113 7.49 -9.64 13.60
CA LEU A 113 7.97 -10.83 12.88
C LEU A 113 9.49 -10.81 12.68
N LEU A 114 10.06 -9.67 12.32
CA LEU A 114 11.50 -9.50 12.14
C LEU A 114 12.24 -9.52 13.48
N ASP A 115 11.72 -8.88 14.52
CA ASP A 115 12.36 -8.82 15.85
C ASP A 115 12.39 -10.19 16.54
N THR A 116 11.36 -11.01 16.36
CA THR A 116 11.33 -12.37 16.87
C THR A 116 12.18 -13.35 16.05
N GLY A 117 12.70 -12.92 14.88
CA GLY A 117 13.41 -13.79 13.95
C GLY A 117 12.52 -14.81 13.23
N SER A 118 11.20 -14.59 13.24
CA SER A 118 10.25 -15.45 12.52
C SER A 118 10.43 -15.37 11.00
N THR A 119 10.97 -14.26 10.51
CA THR A 119 11.41 -14.09 9.12
C THR A 119 12.60 -13.13 9.08
N GLU A 120 13.42 -13.24 8.02
CA GLU A 120 14.47 -12.28 7.73
C GLU A 120 13.97 -11.14 6.83
N ARG A 121 12.97 -11.44 5.98
CA ARG A 121 12.43 -10.53 4.97
C ARG A 121 10.92 -10.59 4.91
N LEU A 122 10.32 -9.44 4.85
CA LEU A 122 8.89 -9.25 4.70
C LEU A 122 8.62 -8.37 3.47
N LEU A 123 7.74 -8.84 2.60
CA LEU A 123 7.28 -8.10 1.44
C LEU A 123 5.84 -7.61 1.68
N VAL A 124 5.65 -6.31 1.67
CA VAL A 124 4.32 -5.68 1.74
C VAL A 124 3.88 -5.33 0.33
N THR A 125 2.66 -5.69 -0.04
CA THR A 125 2.03 -5.29 -1.31
C THR A 125 0.74 -4.54 -1.04
N ALA A 126 0.53 -3.46 -1.78
CA ALA A 126 -0.64 -2.59 -1.70
C ALA A 126 -1.14 -2.35 -3.13
N ALA A 127 -2.25 -2.94 -3.51
CA ALA A 127 -2.78 -2.79 -4.85
C ALA A 127 -4.29 -2.62 -4.81
N ASP A 128 -4.77 -1.57 -5.44
CA ASP A 128 -6.20 -1.31 -5.64
C ASP A 128 -6.49 -1.16 -7.12
N VAL A 129 -7.61 -1.71 -7.54
CA VAL A 129 -8.16 -1.52 -8.88
C VAL A 129 -9.67 -1.31 -8.80
N HIS A 130 -10.22 -0.66 -9.80
CA HIS A 130 -11.67 -0.42 -9.86
C HIS A 130 -12.45 -1.75 -9.81
N PRO A 131 -13.41 -1.91 -8.88
CA PRO A 131 -14.10 -3.19 -8.67
C PRO A 131 -14.88 -3.73 -9.87
N GLY A 132 -15.25 -2.87 -10.83
CA GLY A 132 -15.95 -3.26 -12.07
C GLY A 132 -15.03 -3.53 -13.26
N GLY A 133 -13.72 -3.32 -13.09
CA GLY A 133 -12.79 -3.30 -14.21
C GLY A 133 -13.14 -2.18 -15.23
N ASP A 134 -12.49 -2.19 -16.39
CA ASP A 134 -12.67 -1.12 -17.39
C ASP A 134 -14.07 -1.08 -18.00
N ALA A 135 -14.71 -2.24 -18.14
CA ALA A 135 -16.02 -2.34 -18.80
C ALA A 135 -17.18 -1.72 -18.01
N ARG A 136 -17.01 -1.54 -16.71
CA ARG A 136 -18.04 -1.04 -15.78
C ARG A 136 -17.48 -0.02 -14.80
N ARG A 137 -16.55 0.81 -15.26
CA ARG A 137 -15.92 1.80 -14.40
C ARG A 137 -16.94 2.82 -13.90
N ASP A 138 -17.04 2.93 -12.59
CA ASP A 138 -17.81 3.98 -11.93
C ASP A 138 -16.99 5.28 -11.99
N PRO A 139 -17.51 6.36 -12.63
CA PRO A 139 -16.79 7.62 -12.75
C PRO A 139 -16.55 8.31 -11.40
N ASP A 140 -17.35 7.96 -10.39
CA ASP A 140 -17.23 8.52 -9.04
C ASP A 140 -16.31 7.68 -8.13
N TYR A 141 -15.70 6.61 -8.66
CA TYR A 141 -14.72 5.82 -7.90
C TYR A 141 -13.47 6.66 -7.63
N PRO A 142 -13.09 6.81 -6.33
CA PRO A 142 -12.14 7.84 -5.97
C PRO A 142 -10.66 7.42 -6.10
N TYR A 143 -10.36 6.14 -6.32
CA TYR A 143 -9.00 5.62 -6.25
C TYR A 143 -8.42 5.30 -7.62
N ALA A 144 -7.08 5.40 -7.74
CA ALA A 144 -6.33 5.02 -8.92
C ALA A 144 -6.11 3.50 -9.00
N ASP A 145 -5.98 2.98 -10.23
CA ASP A 145 -5.67 1.57 -10.49
C ASP A 145 -4.15 1.40 -10.48
N LEU A 146 -3.57 1.18 -9.31
CA LEU A 146 -2.11 1.07 -9.14
C LEU A 146 -1.72 0.17 -7.97
N ALA A 147 -0.43 -0.13 -7.90
CA ALA A 147 0.15 -0.88 -6.81
C ALA A 147 1.46 -0.25 -6.31
N GLY A 148 1.74 -0.48 -5.03
CA GLY A 148 3.02 -0.27 -4.39
C GLY A 148 3.49 -1.52 -3.68
N ALA A 149 4.81 -1.65 -3.49
CA ALA A 149 5.38 -2.69 -2.66
C ALA A 149 6.59 -2.16 -1.88
N LEU A 150 6.81 -2.72 -0.69
CA LEU A 150 7.97 -2.48 0.16
C LEU A 150 8.60 -3.80 0.54
N LEU A 151 9.92 -3.93 0.33
CA LEU A 151 10.72 -4.99 0.93
C LEU A 151 11.31 -4.47 2.24
N LEU A 152 11.03 -5.18 3.32
CA LEU A 152 11.40 -4.80 4.67
C LEU A 152 12.33 -5.84 5.26
N GLU A 153 13.43 -5.38 5.89
CA GLU A 153 14.42 -6.20 6.57
C GLU A 153 14.80 -5.62 7.93
N ARG A 154 15.46 -6.43 8.75
CA ARG A 154 16.06 -5.91 9.99
C ARG A 154 17.25 -5.02 9.64
N SER A 155 17.34 -3.84 10.25
CA SER A 155 18.55 -3.02 10.17
C SER A 155 19.66 -3.58 11.06
N ALA A 156 20.90 -3.46 10.58
CA ALA A 156 22.07 -3.64 11.41
C ALA A 156 22.36 -2.42 12.30
N ASP A 157 21.88 -1.24 11.89
CA ASP A 157 21.95 0.00 12.65
C ASP A 157 20.72 0.11 13.58
N PRO A 158 20.90 0.10 14.90
CA PRO A 158 19.79 0.18 15.85
C PRO A 158 19.03 1.52 15.81
N ASP A 159 19.65 2.57 15.27
CA ASP A 159 19.06 3.91 15.19
C ASP A 159 18.32 4.13 13.85
N ALA A 160 18.49 3.22 12.86
CA ALA A 160 17.83 3.30 11.57
C ALA A 160 16.53 2.50 11.51
N GLY A 161 15.64 2.94 10.63
CA GLY A 161 14.40 2.25 10.28
C GLY A 161 13.17 2.87 10.91
N PHE A 162 12.09 2.08 10.92
CA PHE A 162 10.80 2.53 11.46
C PHE A 162 10.81 2.60 12.97
N GLY A 163 10.33 3.73 13.49
CA GLY A 163 9.91 3.89 14.87
C GLY A 163 8.57 3.21 15.16
N PRO A 164 8.02 3.38 16.38
CA PRO A 164 6.74 2.79 16.75
C PRO A 164 5.60 3.27 15.87
N VAL A 165 4.73 2.35 15.44
CA VAL A 165 3.49 2.71 14.75
C VAL A 165 2.45 3.11 15.79
N ARG A 166 1.80 4.26 15.57
CA ARG A 166 0.72 4.73 16.42
C ARG A 166 -0.55 4.99 15.61
N HIS A 167 -1.68 4.53 16.14
CA HIS A 167 -2.99 4.66 15.52
C HIS A 167 -3.80 5.74 16.21
N TYR A 168 -4.62 6.43 15.41
CA TYR A 168 -5.50 7.51 15.83
C TYR A 168 -6.89 7.28 15.27
N THR A 169 -7.89 7.66 16.05
CA THR A 169 -9.29 7.63 15.64
C THR A 169 -9.95 8.94 16.00
N ALA A 170 -10.88 9.40 15.19
CA ALA A 170 -11.75 10.51 15.52
C ALA A 170 -13.18 10.02 15.74
N ASP A 171 -13.95 10.77 16.50
CA ASP A 171 -15.36 10.48 16.71
C ASP A 171 -16.20 10.76 15.46
N GLY A 172 -17.30 10.03 15.33
CA GLY A 172 -18.29 10.22 14.28
C GLY A 172 -18.39 9.07 13.30
N PRO A 173 -19.32 9.16 12.33
CA PRO A 173 -19.50 8.13 11.32
C PRO A 173 -18.32 8.10 10.36
N GLY A 174 -18.13 6.97 9.70
CA GLY A 174 -17.25 6.85 8.53
C GLY A 174 -17.65 7.87 7.46
N ASP A 175 -16.68 8.33 6.70
CA ASP A 175 -16.86 9.32 5.63
C ASP A 175 -16.65 8.73 4.24
N THR A 176 -16.42 7.43 4.18
CA THR A 176 -16.42 6.64 2.94
C THR A 176 -17.24 5.37 3.17
N GLU A 177 -18.14 5.11 2.26
CA GLU A 177 -18.98 3.93 2.26
C GLU A 177 -18.62 3.04 1.07
N GLY A 178 -18.40 1.74 1.34
CA GLY A 178 -18.31 0.71 0.32
C GLY A 178 -19.49 -0.24 0.48
N TYR A 179 -20.35 -0.37 -0.52
CA TYR A 179 -21.53 -1.22 -0.45
C TYR A 179 -21.81 -1.99 -1.74
N LEU A 180 -22.56 -3.07 -1.59
CA LEU A 180 -23.10 -3.86 -2.69
C LEU A 180 -24.59 -3.58 -2.83
N ASP A 181 -25.05 -3.29 -4.04
CA ASP A 181 -26.47 -3.28 -4.34
C ASP A 181 -26.98 -4.72 -4.50
N THR A 182 -27.54 -5.24 -3.42
CA THR A 182 -28.09 -6.61 -3.40
C THR A 182 -29.34 -6.79 -4.29
N ALA A 183 -30.05 -5.71 -4.62
CA ALA A 183 -31.21 -5.78 -5.53
C ALA A 183 -30.78 -6.10 -6.97
N GLY A 184 -29.58 -5.66 -7.36
CA GLY A 184 -29.01 -5.94 -8.69
C GLY A 184 -28.27 -7.29 -8.81
N MET A 185 -28.00 -8.00 -7.71
CA MET A 185 -27.12 -9.18 -7.69
C MET A 185 -27.58 -10.35 -8.56
N GLY A 186 -28.83 -10.46 -8.90
CA GLY A 186 -29.34 -11.57 -9.73
C GLY A 186 -29.29 -11.33 -11.25
N ALA A 187 -29.17 -10.09 -11.69
CA ALA A 187 -29.35 -9.72 -13.09
C ALA A 187 -28.08 -9.94 -13.94
N GLU A 188 -26.88 -9.81 -13.38
CA GLU A 188 -25.62 -9.81 -14.10
C GLU A 188 -24.51 -10.68 -13.49
N GLY A 189 -24.84 -11.53 -12.55
CA GLY A 189 -23.97 -12.54 -11.96
C GLY A 189 -23.03 -12.04 -10.86
N ARG A 190 -22.56 -10.81 -10.89
CA ARG A 190 -21.72 -10.20 -9.84
C ARG A 190 -21.96 -8.69 -9.77
N THR A 191 -22.23 -8.20 -8.57
CA THR A 191 -22.43 -6.79 -8.32
C THR A 191 -21.10 -6.14 -7.92
N MET A 192 -20.79 -5.00 -8.50
CA MET A 192 -19.62 -4.18 -8.13
C MET A 192 -19.81 -3.60 -6.74
N ILE A 193 -18.70 -3.48 -6.03
CA ILE A 193 -18.68 -2.60 -4.85
C ILE A 193 -18.77 -1.16 -5.35
N THR A 194 -19.75 -0.43 -4.85
CA THR A 194 -19.87 1.02 -5.07
C THR A 194 -19.19 1.73 -3.91
N VAL A 195 -18.32 2.69 -4.22
CA VAL A 195 -17.61 3.49 -3.21
C VAL A 195 -18.09 4.93 -3.31
N ARG A 196 -18.49 5.51 -2.19
CA ARG A 196 -18.94 6.90 -2.09
C ARG A 196 -18.27 7.58 -0.90
N ARG A 197 -17.83 8.81 -1.11
CA ARG A 197 -17.29 9.68 -0.07
C ARG A 197 -18.28 10.74 0.36
N SER A 198 -18.24 11.09 1.63
CA SER A 198 -18.96 12.26 2.12
C SER A 198 -18.31 13.54 1.57
N PRO A 199 -19.08 14.65 1.45
CA PRO A 199 -18.53 15.95 1.04
C PRO A 199 -17.41 16.46 1.96
N ASP A 200 -17.39 16.00 3.20
CA ASP A 200 -16.44 16.41 4.23
C ASP A 200 -15.17 15.53 4.31
N HIS A 201 -15.07 14.51 3.47
CA HIS A 201 -14.00 13.51 3.54
C HIS A 201 -12.60 14.14 3.61
N ASP A 202 -12.25 14.98 2.63
CA ASP A 202 -10.90 15.54 2.54
C ASP A 202 -10.57 16.45 3.73
N ARG A 203 -11.53 17.25 4.17
CA ARG A 203 -11.37 18.12 5.35
C ARG A 203 -11.13 17.29 6.61
N ARG A 204 -11.96 16.28 6.87
CA ARG A 204 -11.85 15.41 8.06
C ARG A 204 -10.55 14.61 8.06
N ARG A 205 -10.16 14.11 6.90
CA ARG A 205 -8.89 13.41 6.69
C ARG A 205 -7.69 14.31 7.01
N ALA A 206 -7.69 15.54 6.50
CA ALA A 206 -6.62 16.51 6.76
C ALA A 206 -6.55 16.92 8.25
N GLU A 207 -7.70 17.18 8.89
CA GLU A 207 -7.77 17.52 10.32
C GLU A 207 -7.23 16.38 11.20
N LEU A 208 -7.61 15.14 10.89
CA LEU A 208 -7.13 13.97 11.64
C LEU A 208 -5.63 13.73 11.42
N ALA A 209 -5.14 13.89 10.18
CA ALA A 209 -3.72 13.77 9.87
C ALA A 209 -2.90 14.84 10.63
N ALA A 210 -3.35 16.10 10.63
CA ALA A 210 -2.66 17.16 11.37
C ALA A 210 -2.61 16.88 12.87
N THR A 211 -3.71 16.39 13.45
CA THR A 211 -3.76 15.99 14.86
C THR A 211 -2.79 14.84 15.14
N ALA A 212 -2.77 13.84 14.29
CA ALA A 212 -1.90 12.67 14.42
C ALA A 212 -0.41 13.06 14.33
N ILE A 213 -0.04 13.95 13.39
CA ILE A 213 1.32 14.48 13.25
C ILE A 213 1.76 15.19 14.54
N ALA A 214 0.96 16.13 15.03
CA ALA A 214 1.28 16.91 16.20
C ALA A 214 1.46 16.03 17.47
N ASP A 215 0.55 15.08 17.66
CA ASP A 215 0.60 14.16 18.81
C ASP A 215 1.81 13.21 18.71
N TYR A 216 2.05 12.64 17.51
CA TYR A 216 3.18 11.76 17.29
C TYR A 216 4.51 12.49 17.50
N ALA A 217 4.68 13.68 16.93
CA ALA A 217 5.86 14.50 17.09
C ALA A 217 6.12 14.83 18.58
N SER A 218 5.07 15.24 19.32
CA SER A 218 5.16 15.49 20.74
C SER A 218 5.53 14.25 21.55
N ALA A 219 4.93 13.09 21.24
CA ALA A 219 5.13 11.86 21.98
C ALA A 219 6.54 11.27 21.83
N TYR A 220 7.16 11.46 20.66
CA TYR A 220 8.45 10.88 20.32
C TYR A 220 9.58 11.91 20.16
N GLY A 221 9.31 13.18 20.44
CA GLY A 221 10.30 14.25 20.39
C GLY A 221 10.82 14.53 18.96
N LEU A 222 9.96 14.42 17.94
CA LEU A 222 10.35 14.72 16.56
C LEU A 222 10.43 16.22 16.35
N ASP A 223 11.54 16.67 15.77
CA ASP A 223 11.67 18.02 15.23
C ASP A 223 11.05 18.07 13.83
N LEU A 224 9.87 18.69 13.72
CA LEU A 224 9.14 18.76 12.45
C LEU A 224 9.85 19.62 11.40
N ASP A 225 10.70 20.56 11.80
CA ASP A 225 11.50 21.37 10.86
C ASP A 225 12.61 20.53 10.19
N ARG A 226 12.96 19.38 10.78
CA ARG A 226 13.96 18.43 10.28
C ARG A 226 13.34 17.09 9.87
N THR A 227 12.02 17.04 9.76
CA THR A 227 11.26 15.83 9.41
C THR A 227 10.47 16.04 8.14
N LEU A 228 10.72 15.21 7.11
CA LEU A 228 9.90 15.22 5.90
C LEU A 228 8.64 14.37 6.13
N VAL A 229 7.48 14.99 6.03
CA VAL A 229 6.20 14.29 6.17
C VAL A 229 5.82 13.65 4.82
N ILE A 230 5.56 12.34 4.86
CA ILE A 230 4.97 11.57 3.77
C ILE A 230 3.53 11.27 4.18
N GLY A 231 2.58 11.94 3.58
CA GLY A 231 1.20 11.84 4.01
C GLY A 231 0.20 12.53 3.10
N PRO A 232 -1.03 12.77 3.57
CA PRO A 232 -2.05 13.41 2.76
C PRO A 232 -1.57 14.72 2.11
N GLY A 233 -1.69 14.80 0.78
CA GLY A 233 -1.22 15.91 -0.02
C GLY A 233 0.12 15.68 -0.74
N THR A 234 0.93 14.74 -0.28
CA THR A 234 2.19 14.37 -0.98
C THR A 234 1.97 13.21 -1.95
N GLU A 235 1.08 12.30 -1.64
CA GLU A 235 0.79 11.11 -2.45
C GLU A 235 0.19 11.47 -3.82
N THR A 236 -0.61 12.55 -3.87
CA THR A 236 -1.26 12.99 -5.11
C THR A 236 -0.25 13.48 -6.13
N ASP A 237 0.80 14.16 -5.67
CA ASP A 237 1.90 14.64 -6.52
C ASP A 237 2.78 13.49 -7.00
N ALA A 238 2.72 12.34 -6.33
CA ALA A 238 3.48 11.15 -6.66
C ALA A 238 2.78 10.22 -7.68
N LEU A 239 1.56 10.53 -8.12
CA LEU A 239 0.87 9.71 -9.12
C LEU A 239 1.65 9.68 -10.45
N PRO A 240 1.77 8.49 -11.05
CA PRO A 240 2.33 8.36 -12.39
C PRO A 240 1.53 9.16 -13.43
N PRO A 241 2.18 9.65 -14.49
CA PRO A 241 1.50 10.40 -15.54
C PRO A 241 0.35 9.60 -16.18
N GLY A 242 -0.84 10.20 -16.21
CA GLY A 242 -2.05 9.61 -16.80
C GLY A 242 -2.95 8.88 -15.80
N GLU A 243 -2.48 8.66 -14.57
CA GLU A 243 -3.33 8.13 -13.50
C GLU A 243 -4.16 9.25 -12.86
N THR A 244 -5.38 8.91 -12.47
CA THR A 244 -6.33 9.82 -11.81
C THR A 244 -6.92 9.15 -10.57
N GLY A 245 -7.25 9.93 -9.57
CA GLY A 245 -7.75 9.44 -8.29
C GLY A 245 -6.68 9.49 -7.21
N GLU A 246 -6.92 8.81 -6.11
CA GLU A 246 -5.96 8.72 -5.02
C GLU A 246 -5.27 7.37 -5.00
N PRO A 247 -3.98 7.31 -4.58
CA PRO A 247 -3.23 6.04 -4.50
C PRO A 247 -3.68 5.11 -3.37
N HIS A 248 -4.60 5.52 -2.51
CA HIS A 248 -5.24 4.76 -1.43
C HIS A 248 -4.26 3.92 -0.61
N THR A 249 -4.30 2.56 -0.76
CA THR A 249 -3.42 1.67 0.03
C THR A 249 -1.95 1.81 -0.34
N ALA A 250 -1.64 2.20 -1.57
CA ALA A 250 -0.26 2.38 -2.04
C ALA A 250 0.33 3.77 -1.74
N ALA A 251 -0.46 4.70 -1.18
CA ALA A 251 -0.04 6.07 -0.91
C ALA A 251 1.30 6.19 -0.16
N PRO A 252 1.56 5.44 0.94
CA PRO A 252 2.83 5.55 1.65
C PRO A 252 4.04 5.13 0.79
N VAL A 253 3.85 4.15 -0.10
CA VAL A 253 4.91 3.67 -0.99
C VAL A 253 5.25 4.71 -2.06
N LEU A 254 4.21 5.26 -2.70
CA LEU A 254 4.40 6.29 -3.72
C LEU A 254 5.02 7.55 -3.13
N GLY A 255 4.51 8.02 -1.98
CA GLY A 255 5.06 9.17 -1.28
C GLY A 255 6.54 8.99 -0.90
N TYR A 256 6.91 7.79 -0.46
CA TYR A 256 8.30 7.44 -0.18
C TYR A 256 9.18 7.50 -1.44
N LEU A 257 8.76 6.86 -2.52
CA LEU A 257 9.49 6.89 -3.79
C LEU A 257 9.60 8.30 -4.36
N HIS A 258 8.54 9.10 -4.26
CA HIS A 258 8.57 10.49 -4.67
C HIS A 258 9.59 11.31 -3.85
N ALA A 259 9.61 11.14 -2.54
CA ALA A 259 10.58 11.79 -1.67
C ALA A 259 12.03 11.41 -2.02
N LEU A 260 12.29 10.12 -2.31
CA LEU A 260 13.62 9.67 -2.74
C LEU A 260 14.01 10.25 -4.10
N ALA A 261 13.09 10.28 -5.06
CA ALA A 261 13.34 10.82 -6.40
C ALA A 261 13.59 12.34 -6.39
N ALA A 262 12.91 13.08 -5.52
CA ALA A 262 13.14 14.50 -5.30
C ALA A 262 14.47 14.80 -4.60
N GLY A 263 15.04 13.83 -3.92
CA GLY A 263 16.18 13.98 -3.02
C GLY A 263 15.74 14.48 -1.65
N LEU A 264 16.17 13.77 -0.62
CA LEU A 264 15.89 14.21 0.76
C LEU A 264 16.67 15.48 1.08
N PRO A 265 16.06 16.51 1.68
CA PRO A 265 16.76 17.72 2.11
C PRO A 265 17.97 17.41 2.99
N GLU A 266 19.04 18.20 2.88
CA GLU A 266 20.27 17.98 3.67
C GLU A 266 20.06 18.08 5.19
N ASP A 267 19.11 18.91 5.60
CA ASP A 267 18.72 19.12 6.99
C ASP A 267 17.62 18.16 7.46
N CYS A 268 17.18 17.24 6.62
CA CYS A 268 16.18 16.22 6.97
C CYS A 268 16.85 15.02 7.61
N ASP A 269 16.57 14.78 8.90
CA ASP A 269 17.11 13.64 9.65
C ASP A 269 16.26 12.38 9.49
N GLN A 270 14.97 12.55 9.27
CA GLN A 270 14.00 11.47 9.28
C GLN A 270 12.75 11.79 8.47
N LEU A 271 12.01 10.75 8.15
CA LEU A 271 10.70 10.82 7.52
C LEU A 271 9.62 10.55 8.57
N LEU A 272 8.44 11.11 8.37
CA LEU A 272 7.23 10.74 9.11
C LEU A 272 6.18 10.26 8.13
N PHE A 273 5.93 8.96 8.12
CA PHE A 273 4.80 8.39 7.38
C PHE A 273 3.52 8.69 8.14
N VAL A 274 2.57 9.29 7.43
CA VAL A 274 1.23 9.61 7.94
C VAL A 274 0.21 9.08 6.95
N THR A 275 -0.72 8.30 7.43
CA THR A 275 -1.84 7.82 6.64
C THR A 275 -3.14 8.22 7.31
N ALA A 276 -4.12 8.59 6.52
CA ALA A 276 -5.46 8.88 7.03
C ALA A 276 -6.50 8.31 6.07
N GLY A 277 -7.42 7.55 6.61
CA GLY A 277 -8.39 6.75 5.85
C GLY A 277 -9.83 7.03 6.22
N ALA A 278 -10.69 6.28 5.60
CA ALA A 278 -12.13 6.47 5.52
C ALA A 278 -12.93 6.22 6.81
N GLY A 279 -12.34 5.63 7.82
CA GLY A 279 -13.09 5.16 8.96
C GLY A 279 -13.01 5.99 10.25
N PRO A 280 -13.03 7.27 10.32
CA PRO A 280 -12.00 8.27 10.54
C PRO A 280 -10.82 7.74 11.37
N SER A 281 -9.88 7.14 10.68
CA SER A 281 -8.67 6.56 11.27
C SER A 281 -7.42 7.11 10.61
N ALA A 282 -6.34 7.25 11.40
CA ALA A 282 -5.02 7.59 10.90
C ALA A 282 -3.95 6.72 11.57
N ALA A 283 -2.79 6.64 10.95
CA ALA A 283 -1.62 6.02 11.55
C ALA A 283 -0.38 6.85 11.22
N CYS A 284 0.58 6.86 12.16
CA CYS A 284 1.87 7.50 12.00
C CYS A 284 3.00 6.54 12.38
N ALA A 285 4.13 6.67 11.66
CA ALA A 285 5.40 6.03 12.02
C ALA A 285 6.55 6.89 11.53
N SER A 286 7.51 7.20 12.40
CA SER A 286 8.77 7.80 11.98
C SER A 286 9.63 6.77 11.25
N TYR A 287 10.52 7.26 10.39
CA TYR A 287 11.48 6.41 9.68
C TYR A 287 12.80 7.15 9.50
N ARG A 288 13.88 6.56 9.95
CA ARG A 288 15.24 7.06 9.72
C ARG A 288 15.95 6.19 8.69
N PRO A 289 16.30 6.74 7.51
CA PRO A 289 17.10 6.01 6.53
C PRO A 289 18.45 5.59 7.10
N GLU A 290 19.01 4.46 6.63
CA GLU A 290 20.36 4.06 7.02
C GLU A 290 21.39 5.10 6.54
N GLY A 291 22.37 5.39 7.39
CA GLY A 291 23.47 6.31 7.06
C GLY A 291 23.13 7.81 7.22
N ARG A 292 22.04 8.14 7.90
CA ARG A 292 21.67 9.52 8.26
C ARG A 292 21.60 9.72 9.78
#